data_ceecc60fb79ecd6f2adf49f5750693c9
#
_entry.id   ceecc60fb79ecd6f2adf49f5750693c9
#
_cell.length_a   1.000
_cell.length_b   1.000
_cell.length_c   1.000
_cell.angle_alpha   90.00
_cell.angle_beta   90.00
_cell.angle_gamma   90.00
#
_symmetry.space_group_name_H-M   'P 1'
#
loop_
_entity.id
_entity.type
_entity.pdbx_description
1 polymer ?
#
loop_
_entity_poly.entity_id
_entity_poly.type
_entity_poly.pdbx_seq_one_letter_code
_entity_poly.pdbx_strand_id
1 'polypeptide(L)'
;MPRPVQRRFILDALMAAPLLTLGGLAQAQGRPMTIVVGSTAGGSTDTLARVLGKVLSEQLGRSVVIDNKPGANGTIADGLVARAAPDGNTLLMAAMAFTVNPLIYKKLPYDPLDSFTPLTMVARLPNLLVARKDALFNTAAELIAYAKAHPGKLNFAVAGLGSSIHLATEDFKLRTGTTMLAVPYKGTSAALTVVPTSGPEAMS
;
A
#
# COMPACT_ATOMS: atom_id res chain seq x y z
N MET A 1 -33.20 -72.18 -17.84
CA MET A 1 -32.11 -71.73 -17.00
C MET A 1 -31.80 -70.25 -17.34
N PRO A 2 -32.15 -69.29 -16.49
CA PRO A 2 -31.84 -67.88 -16.76
C PRO A 2 -30.47 -67.51 -16.17
N ARG A 3 -29.71 -66.69 -16.93
CA ARG A 3 -28.32 -66.28 -16.69
C ARG A 3 -28.24 -65.25 -15.55
N PRO A 4 -27.24 -65.31 -14.63
CA PRO A 4 -27.06 -64.39 -13.52
C PRO A 4 -26.14 -63.20 -13.93
N VAL A 5 -26.56 -62.31 -14.84
CA VAL A 5 -25.70 -61.19 -15.29
C VAL A 5 -26.22 -59.81 -14.83
N GLN A 6 -27.43 -59.72 -14.32
CA GLN A 6 -28.04 -58.41 -14.03
C GLN A 6 -27.82 -57.86 -12.60
N ARG A 7 -27.29 -58.63 -11.64
CA ARG A 7 -27.10 -58.17 -10.25
C ARG A 7 -25.82 -57.38 -9.99
N ARG A 8 -24.78 -57.54 -10.85
CA ARG A 8 -23.52 -56.82 -10.65
C ARG A 8 -23.56 -55.37 -11.12
N PHE A 9 -24.34 -55.04 -12.15
CA PHE A 9 -24.43 -53.69 -12.66
C PHE A 9 -25.21 -52.72 -11.76
N ILE A 10 -26.08 -53.19 -10.89
CA ILE A 10 -26.86 -52.35 -9.99
C ILE A 10 -26.05 -51.94 -8.73
N LEU A 11 -25.14 -52.79 -8.27
CA LEU A 11 -24.26 -52.45 -7.12
C LEU A 11 -23.16 -51.47 -7.48
N ASP A 12 -22.62 -51.52 -8.70
CA ASP A 12 -21.57 -50.58 -9.14
C ASP A 12 -22.14 -49.18 -9.45
N ALA A 13 -23.41 -49.06 -9.82
CA ALA A 13 -24.08 -47.79 -10.05
C ALA A 13 -24.45 -47.05 -8.75
N LEU A 14 -24.61 -47.76 -7.62
CA LEU A 14 -24.94 -47.13 -6.34
C LEU A 14 -23.71 -46.58 -5.60
N MET A 15 -22.49 -47.03 -5.94
CA MET A 15 -21.25 -46.55 -5.31
C MET A 15 -20.65 -45.32 -6.03
N ALA A 16 -21.10 -44.97 -7.23
CA ALA A 16 -20.62 -43.82 -7.99
C ALA A 16 -21.36 -42.50 -7.71
N ALA A 17 -22.51 -42.55 -7.05
CA ALA A 17 -23.38 -41.40 -6.82
C ALA A 17 -22.90 -40.38 -5.73
N PRO A 18 -22.13 -40.71 -4.69
CA PRO A 18 -21.74 -39.73 -3.67
C PRO A 18 -20.53 -38.88 -4.03
N LEU A 19 -19.76 -39.20 -5.09
CA LEU A 19 -18.54 -38.43 -5.44
C LEU A 19 -18.81 -37.17 -6.28
N LEU A 20 -19.97 -37.03 -6.88
CA LEU A 20 -20.35 -35.87 -7.72
C LEU A 20 -20.92 -34.69 -6.92
N THR A 21 -21.30 -34.87 -5.66
CA THR A 21 -21.91 -33.81 -4.83
C THR A 21 -20.89 -33.02 -3.99
N LEU A 22 -19.63 -33.47 -3.86
CA LEU A 22 -18.58 -32.76 -3.12
C LEU A 22 -17.90 -31.65 -3.94
N GLY A 23 -18.05 -31.64 -5.25
CA GLY A 23 -17.46 -30.61 -6.11
C GLY A 23 -18.18 -29.26 -6.08
N GLY A 24 -19.43 -29.22 -5.58
CA GLY A 24 -20.26 -28.00 -5.59
C GLY A 24 -20.04 -27.07 -4.38
N LEU A 25 -19.46 -27.55 -3.30
CA LEU A 25 -19.28 -26.76 -2.07
C LEU A 25 -18.03 -25.88 -2.08
N ALA A 26 -17.08 -26.12 -2.98
CA ALA A 26 -15.85 -25.32 -3.10
C ALA A 26 -16.04 -23.99 -3.85
N GLN A 27 -17.17 -23.77 -4.52
CA GLN A 27 -17.44 -22.52 -5.27
C GLN A 27 -18.24 -21.47 -4.51
N ALA A 28 -18.66 -21.73 -3.28
CA ALA A 28 -19.46 -20.82 -2.47
C ALA A 28 -18.65 -19.67 -1.85
N GLN A 29 -17.34 -19.72 -1.87
CA GLN A 29 -16.49 -18.56 -1.53
C GLN A 29 -16.31 -17.71 -2.79
N GLY A 30 -17.04 -16.58 -2.87
CA GLY A 30 -16.90 -15.60 -3.95
C GLY A 30 -15.42 -15.30 -4.24
N ARG A 31 -15.12 -14.88 -5.50
CA ARG A 31 -13.74 -14.54 -5.89
C ARG A 31 -13.10 -13.64 -4.84
N PRO A 32 -11.85 -13.92 -4.42
CA PRO A 32 -11.13 -13.05 -3.48
C PRO A 32 -11.09 -11.62 -4.00
N MET A 33 -11.28 -10.65 -3.10
CA MET A 33 -11.02 -9.25 -3.38
C MET A 33 -9.55 -8.96 -3.12
N THR A 34 -8.93 -8.14 -3.94
CA THR A 34 -7.54 -7.69 -3.74
C THR A 34 -7.53 -6.19 -3.51
N ILE A 35 -6.86 -5.76 -2.44
CA ILE A 35 -6.53 -4.34 -2.21
C ILE A 35 -5.04 -4.16 -2.52
N VAL A 36 -4.75 -3.46 -3.61
CA VAL A 36 -3.38 -3.16 -4.05
C VAL A 36 -2.89 -1.90 -3.33
N VAL A 37 -1.66 -1.97 -2.80
CA VAL A 37 -1.03 -0.90 -2.02
C VAL A 37 0.30 -0.53 -2.66
N GLY A 38 0.48 0.75 -3.05
CA GLY A 38 1.67 1.25 -3.75
C GLY A 38 2.91 1.47 -2.87
N SER A 39 2.91 0.98 -1.63
CA SER A 39 4.02 1.12 -0.68
C SER A 39 4.45 -0.22 -0.08
N THR A 40 5.60 -0.23 0.57
CA THR A 40 6.09 -1.43 1.30
C THR A 40 5.16 -1.81 2.43
N ALA A 41 5.11 -3.11 2.74
CA ALA A 41 4.40 -3.63 3.90
C ALA A 41 4.87 -2.97 5.21
N GLY A 42 3.97 -2.84 6.19
CA GLY A 42 4.23 -2.21 7.49
C GLY A 42 4.20 -0.68 7.50
N GLY A 43 4.01 -0.03 6.35
CA GLY A 43 3.76 1.41 6.28
C GLY A 43 2.32 1.78 6.66
N SER A 44 2.04 3.07 6.84
CA SER A 44 0.71 3.57 7.25
C SER A 44 -0.40 3.16 6.29
N THR A 45 -0.18 3.24 4.98
CA THR A 45 -1.15 2.84 3.96
C THR A 45 -1.43 1.33 4.01
N ASP A 46 -0.38 0.50 4.19
CA ASP A 46 -0.52 -0.94 4.32
C ASP A 46 -1.29 -1.33 5.58
N THR A 47 -0.98 -0.70 6.71
CA THR A 47 -1.67 -0.94 7.97
C THR A 47 -3.17 -0.64 7.85
N LEU A 48 -3.53 0.50 7.25
CA LEU A 48 -4.93 0.85 6.98
C LEU A 48 -5.60 -0.15 6.03
N ALA A 49 -4.91 -0.56 4.96
CA ALA A 49 -5.43 -1.54 4.02
C ALA A 49 -5.73 -2.89 4.70
N ARG A 50 -4.86 -3.34 5.63
CA ARG A 50 -5.08 -4.59 6.40
C ARG A 50 -6.24 -4.49 7.36
N VAL A 51 -6.40 -3.36 8.07
CA VAL A 51 -7.54 -3.12 8.96
C VAL A 51 -8.84 -3.12 8.15
N LEU A 52 -8.88 -2.36 7.04
CA LEU A 52 -10.03 -2.31 6.15
C LEU A 52 -10.32 -3.69 5.53
N GLY A 53 -9.29 -4.39 5.05
CA GLY A 53 -9.42 -5.71 4.44
C GLY A 53 -10.00 -6.75 5.38
N LYS A 54 -9.63 -6.70 6.68
CA LYS A 54 -10.23 -7.57 7.69
C LYS A 54 -11.74 -7.31 7.84
N VAL A 55 -12.12 -6.04 8.01
CA VAL A 55 -13.54 -5.66 8.17
C VAL A 55 -14.35 -6.03 6.92
N LEU A 56 -13.81 -5.74 5.72
CA LEU A 56 -14.48 -6.11 4.47
C LEU A 56 -14.61 -7.61 4.31
N SER A 57 -13.59 -8.40 4.70
CA SER A 57 -13.66 -9.86 4.63
C SER A 57 -14.77 -10.42 5.50
N GLU A 58 -14.92 -9.90 6.71
CA GLU A 58 -15.98 -10.27 7.65
C GLU A 58 -17.37 -9.89 7.13
N GLN A 59 -17.53 -8.66 6.62
CA GLN A 59 -18.83 -8.15 6.15
C GLN A 59 -19.28 -8.78 4.82
N LEU A 60 -18.34 -9.06 3.92
CA LEU A 60 -18.64 -9.60 2.60
C LEU A 60 -18.65 -11.14 2.55
N GLY A 61 -18.23 -11.81 3.63
CA GLY A 61 -18.14 -13.27 3.67
C GLY A 61 -17.16 -13.86 2.66
N ARG A 62 -16.15 -13.08 2.21
CA ARG A 62 -15.16 -13.53 1.23
C ARG A 62 -13.75 -13.05 1.60
N SER A 63 -12.73 -13.75 1.10
CA SER A 63 -11.33 -13.38 1.36
C SER A 63 -10.98 -12.02 0.76
N VAL A 64 -10.27 -11.18 1.54
CA VAL A 64 -9.67 -9.93 1.08
C VAL A 64 -8.15 -10.02 1.26
N VAL A 65 -7.41 -9.91 0.16
CA VAL A 65 -5.95 -10.02 0.10
C VAL A 65 -5.36 -8.62 -0.05
N ILE A 66 -4.31 -8.32 0.72
CA ILE A 66 -3.54 -7.08 0.57
C ILE A 66 -2.29 -7.39 -0.26
N ASP A 67 -2.15 -6.72 -1.39
CA ASP A 67 -1.04 -6.91 -2.34
C ASP A 67 -0.18 -5.64 -2.42
N ASN A 68 1.02 -5.70 -1.84
CA ASN A 68 1.96 -4.59 -1.85
C ASN A 68 2.77 -4.57 -3.14
N LYS A 69 2.66 -3.49 -3.92
CA LYS A 69 3.38 -3.24 -5.19
C LYS A 69 4.17 -1.91 -5.09
N PRO A 70 5.24 -1.88 -4.28
CA PRO A 70 6.00 -0.65 -4.09
C PRO A 70 6.82 -0.31 -5.35
N GLY A 71 7.07 0.98 -5.54
CA GLY A 71 7.95 1.49 -6.59
C GLY A 71 7.36 2.66 -7.36
N ALA A 72 8.26 3.49 -7.93
CA ALA A 72 7.91 4.68 -8.70
C ALA A 72 6.81 5.52 -8.03
N ASN A 73 6.94 5.77 -6.72
CA ASN A 73 5.97 6.53 -5.92
C ASN A 73 4.53 6.02 -5.99
N GLY A 74 4.34 4.70 -6.10
CA GLY A 74 3.04 4.05 -6.20
C GLY A 74 2.50 3.86 -7.62
N THR A 75 3.08 4.49 -8.64
CA THR A 75 2.57 4.42 -10.03
C THR A 75 2.55 3.00 -10.59
N ILE A 76 3.36 2.07 -10.06
CA ILE A 76 3.32 0.64 -10.43
C ILE A 76 1.98 0.02 -9.98
N ALA A 77 1.60 0.25 -8.73
CA ALA A 77 0.33 -0.22 -8.18
C ALA A 77 -0.85 0.42 -8.90
N ASP A 78 -0.79 1.75 -9.09
CA ASP A 78 -1.82 2.52 -9.77
C ASP A 78 -2.06 1.98 -11.18
N GLY A 79 -0.99 1.80 -11.97
CA GLY A 79 -1.09 1.28 -13.32
C GLY A 79 -1.54 -0.20 -13.40
N LEU A 80 -1.29 -0.99 -12.35
CA LEU A 80 -1.81 -2.35 -12.26
C LEU A 80 -3.33 -2.34 -12.09
N VAL A 81 -3.83 -1.52 -11.15
CA VAL A 81 -5.28 -1.44 -10.88
C VAL A 81 -6.02 -0.79 -12.05
N ALA A 82 -5.45 0.22 -12.69
CA ALA A 82 -6.04 0.85 -13.88
C ALA A 82 -6.28 -0.14 -15.03
N ARG A 83 -5.49 -1.22 -15.12
CA ARG A 83 -5.65 -2.28 -16.13
C ARG A 83 -6.41 -3.51 -15.64
N ALA A 84 -6.81 -3.54 -14.38
CA ALA A 84 -7.59 -4.65 -13.84
C ALA A 84 -9.02 -4.64 -14.39
N ALA A 85 -9.71 -5.77 -14.32
CA ALA A 85 -11.12 -5.85 -14.68
C ALA A 85 -11.94 -4.90 -13.78
N PRO A 86 -12.88 -4.11 -14.34
CA PRO A 86 -13.69 -3.16 -13.56
C PRO A 86 -14.87 -3.85 -12.86
N ASP A 87 -14.61 -5.01 -12.24
CA ASP A 87 -15.61 -5.87 -11.59
C ASP A 87 -15.68 -5.66 -10.05
N GLY A 88 -14.91 -4.69 -9.51
CA GLY A 88 -14.87 -4.39 -8.09
C GLY A 88 -14.07 -5.40 -7.24
N ASN A 89 -13.38 -6.36 -7.86
CA ASN A 89 -12.56 -7.33 -7.14
C ASN A 89 -11.11 -6.87 -6.95
N THR A 90 -10.67 -5.82 -7.67
CA THR A 90 -9.35 -5.22 -7.51
C THR A 90 -9.50 -3.75 -7.14
N LEU A 91 -9.10 -3.40 -5.94
CA LEU A 91 -9.18 -2.04 -5.40
C LEU A 91 -7.78 -1.44 -5.24
N LEU A 92 -7.68 -0.13 -5.39
CA LEU A 92 -6.47 0.63 -5.07
C LEU A 92 -6.63 1.31 -3.70
N MET A 93 -5.71 1.07 -2.78
CA MET A 93 -5.53 1.94 -1.62
C MET A 93 -4.59 3.09 -2.01
N ALA A 94 -5.17 4.14 -2.56
CA ALA A 94 -4.42 5.31 -3.00
C ALA A 94 -3.90 6.12 -1.80
N ALA A 95 -2.67 6.59 -1.91
CA ALA A 95 -2.06 7.58 -1.01
C ALA A 95 -2.02 8.96 -1.69
N MET A 96 -1.62 10.00 -0.96
CA MET A 96 -1.52 11.36 -1.49
C MET A 96 -0.66 11.46 -2.76
N ALA A 97 0.37 10.63 -2.88
CA ALA A 97 1.20 10.56 -4.07
C ALA A 97 0.42 10.34 -5.37
N PHE A 98 -0.70 9.60 -5.34
CA PHE A 98 -1.58 9.39 -6.48
C PHE A 98 -2.04 10.72 -7.12
N THR A 99 -2.40 11.72 -6.31
CA THR A 99 -2.85 13.03 -6.80
C THR A 99 -1.70 13.94 -7.23
N VAL A 100 -0.48 13.68 -6.74
CA VAL A 100 0.72 14.49 -7.02
C VAL A 100 1.51 13.95 -8.21
N ASN A 101 1.46 12.63 -8.45
CA ASN A 101 2.19 11.98 -9.53
C ASN A 101 1.99 12.61 -10.92
N PRO A 102 0.78 13.08 -11.31
CA PRO A 102 0.58 13.77 -12.59
C PRO A 102 1.39 15.06 -12.76
N LEU A 103 1.77 15.70 -11.65
CA LEU A 103 2.57 16.92 -11.65
C LEU A 103 4.08 16.64 -11.69
N ILE A 104 4.49 15.43 -11.28
CA ILE A 104 5.90 15.04 -11.17
C ILE A 104 6.36 14.22 -12.38
N TYR A 105 5.52 13.30 -12.84
CA TYR A 105 5.88 12.40 -13.94
C TYR A 105 5.33 12.89 -15.26
N LYS A 106 6.20 13.04 -16.25
CA LYS A 106 5.82 13.45 -17.62
C LYS A 106 4.89 12.44 -18.31
N LYS A 107 4.98 11.17 -17.93
CA LYS A 107 4.17 10.08 -18.50
C LYS A 107 3.81 9.10 -17.39
N LEU A 108 2.52 8.87 -17.21
CA LEU A 108 1.96 7.86 -16.31
C LEU A 108 1.44 6.67 -17.13
N PRO A 109 1.45 5.45 -16.57
CA PRO A 109 0.87 4.26 -17.22
C PRO A 109 -0.67 4.18 -17.09
N TYR A 110 -1.33 5.25 -16.66
CA TYR A 110 -2.78 5.37 -16.44
C TYR A 110 -3.22 6.83 -16.59
N ASP A 111 -4.50 7.05 -16.81
CA ASP A 111 -5.12 8.36 -16.68
C ASP A 111 -5.61 8.55 -15.23
N PRO A 112 -5.14 9.59 -14.51
CA PRO A 112 -5.51 9.79 -13.11
C PRO A 112 -6.97 10.19 -12.89
N LEU A 113 -7.66 10.69 -13.92
CA LEU A 113 -9.05 11.11 -13.86
C LEU A 113 -10.00 10.02 -14.35
N ASP A 114 -9.67 9.37 -15.47
CA ASP A 114 -10.60 8.50 -16.18
C ASP A 114 -10.37 7.00 -15.91
N SER A 115 -9.17 6.59 -15.42
CA SER A 115 -8.88 5.17 -15.18
C SER A 115 -9.45 4.61 -13.88
N PHE A 116 -10.05 5.44 -13.02
CA PHE A 116 -10.49 5.02 -11.69
C PHE A 116 -11.86 5.57 -11.31
N THR A 117 -12.63 4.78 -10.58
CA THR A 117 -13.83 5.24 -9.90
C THR A 117 -13.51 5.42 -8.41
N PRO A 118 -13.49 6.66 -7.87
CA PRO A 118 -13.24 6.87 -6.45
C PRO A 118 -14.42 6.38 -5.63
N LEU A 119 -14.13 5.61 -4.56
CA LEU A 119 -15.14 5.05 -3.68
C LEU A 119 -15.34 5.91 -2.43
N THR A 120 -14.29 6.11 -1.65
CA THR A 120 -14.35 6.88 -0.39
C THR A 120 -12.96 7.25 0.10
N MET A 121 -12.90 8.25 0.99
CA MET A 121 -11.71 8.56 1.78
C MET A 121 -11.69 7.65 3.02
N VAL A 122 -10.74 6.72 3.08
CA VAL A 122 -10.64 5.74 4.18
C VAL A 122 -10.21 6.41 5.49
N ALA A 123 -9.17 7.27 5.46
CA ALA A 123 -8.66 7.94 6.65
C ALA A 123 -7.85 9.20 6.28
N ARG A 124 -7.65 10.06 7.29
CA ARG A 124 -6.67 11.15 7.28
C ARG A 124 -5.62 10.87 8.36
N LEU A 125 -4.36 10.96 8.00
CA LEU A 125 -3.23 10.73 8.91
C LEU A 125 -2.42 12.02 9.05
N PRO A 126 -2.11 12.44 10.28
CA PRO A 126 -1.18 13.54 10.49
C PRO A 126 0.25 13.09 10.17
N ASN A 127 1.08 14.01 9.68
CA ASN A 127 2.52 13.81 9.64
C ASN A 127 3.13 14.22 10.98
N LEU A 128 4.06 13.42 11.49
CA LEU A 128 4.84 13.74 12.68
C LEU A 128 6.28 14.02 12.28
N LEU A 129 6.84 15.11 12.78
CA LEU A 129 8.26 15.39 12.70
C LEU A 129 8.96 14.60 13.80
N VAL A 130 9.84 13.70 13.43
CA VAL A 130 10.62 12.88 14.35
C VAL A 130 12.11 13.05 14.05
N ALA A 131 12.93 13.02 15.10
CA ALA A 131 14.36 13.04 15.01
C ALA A 131 14.96 11.92 15.84
N ARG A 132 16.24 11.65 15.65
CA ARG A 132 17.00 10.72 16.50
C ARG A 132 17.06 11.25 17.93
N LYS A 133 17.16 10.34 18.90
CA LYS A 133 17.28 10.69 20.32
C LYS A 133 18.53 11.52 20.63
N ASP A 134 19.61 11.31 19.88
CA ASP A 134 20.90 11.99 19.98
C ASP A 134 21.05 13.16 18.98
N ALA A 135 19.96 13.65 18.42
CA ALA A 135 19.97 14.84 17.58
C ALA A 135 20.46 16.08 18.37
N LEU A 136 21.10 17.00 17.67
CA LEU A 136 21.63 18.26 18.27
C LEU A 136 20.52 19.30 18.55
N PHE A 137 19.26 18.88 18.48
CA PHE A 137 18.07 19.70 18.70
C PHE A 137 16.95 18.85 19.29
N ASN A 138 16.18 19.41 20.20
CA ASN A 138 15.08 18.74 20.90
C ASN A 138 13.71 19.38 20.61
N THR A 139 13.72 20.53 19.96
CA THR A 139 12.50 21.29 19.60
C THR A 139 12.54 21.69 18.13
N ALA A 140 11.37 22.00 17.56
CA ALA A 140 11.28 22.51 16.19
C ALA A 140 12.02 23.86 16.02
N ALA A 141 12.03 24.71 17.06
CA ALA A 141 12.77 25.97 17.04
C ALA A 141 14.28 25.75 16.96
N GLU A 142 14.81 24.81 17.74
CA GLU A 142 16.24 24.45 17.71
C GLU A 142 16.60 23.79 16.37
N LEU A 143 15.75 22.92 15.81
CA LEU A 143 15.94 22.37 14.48
C LEU A 143 16.05 23.48 13.42
N ILE A 144 15.16 24.46 13.46
CA ILE A 144 15.18 25.60 12.53
C ILE A 144 16.46 26.40 12.68
N ALA A 145 16.87 26.71 13.92
CA ALA A 145 18.08 27.44 14.19
C ALA A 145 19.32 26.67 13.69
N TYR A 146 19.39 25.37 13.97
CA TYR A 146 20.48 24.51 13.49
C TYR A 146 20.51 24.43 11.95
N ALA A 147 19.38 24.22 11.30
CA ALA A 147 19.29 24.13 9.85
C ALA A 147 19.69 25.44 9.14
N LYS A 148 19.39 26.59 9.75
CA LYS A 148 19.81 27.92 9.25
C LYS A 148 21.32 28.13 9.43
N ALA A 149 21.87 27.66 10.53
CA ALA A 149 23.35 27.77 10.80
C ALA A 149 24.15 26.79 9.91
N HIS A 150 23.55 25.70 9.46
CA HIS A 150 24.22 24.65 8.69
C HIS A 150 23.40 24.29 7.41
N PRO A 151 23.32 25.18 6.42
CA PRO A 151 22.50 24.96 5.22
C PRO A 151 22.91 23.70 4.47
N GLY A 152 21.93 22.84 4.13
CA GLY A 152 22.15 21.61 3.38
C GLY A 152 22.82 20.46 4.13
N LYS A 153 23.13 20.61 5.43
CA LYS A 153 23.75 19.57 6.25
C LYS A 153 22.74 18.58 6.84
N LEU A 154 21.47 18.97 6.94
CA LEU A 154 20.43 18.08 7.41
C LEU A 154 19.78 17.32 6.24
N ASN A 155 19.62 16.03 6.45
CA ASN A 155 18.84 15.14 5.57
C ASN A 155 17.51 14.81 6.24
N PHE A 156 16.46 14.64 5.44
CA PHE A 156 15.20 14.12 5.92
C PHE A 156 14.72 12.95 5.05
N ALA A 157 14.26 11.90 5.72
CA ALA A 157 13.78 10.71 5.04
C ALA A 157 12.34 10.90 4.58
N VAL A 158 12.06 10.58 3.31
CA VAL A 158 10.72 10.65 2.72
C VAL A 158 10.29 9.30 2.16
N ALA A 159 8.99 9.01 2.21
CA ALA A 159 8.42 7.76 1.70
C ALA A 159 8.31 7.71 0.16
N GLY A 160 8.95 8.62 -0.53
CA GLY A 160 8.95 8.85 -1.96
C GLY A 160 8.78 10.34 -2.28
N LEU A 161 9.30 10.78 -3.42
CA LEU A 161 9.12 12.17 -3.90
C LEU A 161 7.63 12.43 -4.17
N GLY A 162 7.09 13.55 -3.66
CA GLY A 162 5.65 13.85 -3.78
C GLY A 162 4.76 13.16 -2.74
N SER A 163 5.33 12.37 -1.81
CA SER A 163 4.57 11.86 -0.66
C SER A 163 4.13 13.00 0.28
N SER A 164 3.15 12.75 1.14
CA SER A 164 2.70 13.74 2.14
C SER A 164 3.85 14.23 3.03
N ILE A 165 4.76 13.34 3.40
CA ILE A 165 5.95 13.66 4.18
C ILE A 165 6.88 14.60 3.41
N HIS A 166 7.14 14.30 2.11
CA HIS A 166 7.97 15.16 1.27
C HIS A 166 7.38 16.56 1.14
N LEU A 167 6.10 16.67 0.77
CA LEU A 167 5.46 17.98 0.60
C LEU A 167 5.36 18.77 1.90
N ALA A 168 5.07 18.10 3.03
CA ALA A 168 5.06 18.76 4.35
C ALA A 168 6.44 19.31 4.72
N THR A 169 7.52 18.58 4.38
CA THR A 169 8.87 19.05 4.68
C THR A 169 9.30 20.17 3.72
N GLU A 170 8.91 20.11 2.44
CA GLU A 170 9.18 21.22 1.52
C GLU A 170 8.42 22.51 1.95
N ASP A 171 7.16 22.40 2.39
CA ASP A 171 6.41 23.53 2.96
C ASP A 171 7.08 24.06 4.24
N PHE A 172 7.55 23.16 5.11
CA PHE A 172 8.32 23.54 6.31
C PHE A 172 9.59 24.31 5.93
N LYS A 173 10.39 23.83 4.99
CA LYS A 173 11.59 24.51 4.50
C LYS A 173 11.26 25.90 3.95
N LEU A 174 10.22 25.99 3.13
CA LEU A 174 9.78 27.26 2.53
C LEU A 174 9.39 28.29 3.61
N ARG A 175 8.55 27.88 4.58
CA ARG A 175 8.08 28.76 5.68
C ARG A 175 9.16 29.18 6.64
N THR A 176 10.16 28.32 6.86
CA THR A 176 11.23 28.60 7.85
C THR A 176 12.49 29.18 7.22
N GLY A 177 12.59 29.19 5.90
CA GLY A 177 13.80 29.61 5.18
C GLY A 177 15.00 28.68 5.46
N THR A 178 14.75 27.38 5.63
CA THR A 178 15.79 26.36 5.87
C THR A 178 16.09 25.56 4.62
N THR A 179 17.32 25.01 4.55
CA THR A 179 17.77 24.14 3.46
C THR A 179 18.13 22.78 4.02
N MET A 180 17.39 21.74 3.58
CA MET A 180 17.59 20.34 3.96
C MET A 180 17.44 19.46 2.72
N LEU A 181 18.10 18.29 2.69
CA LEU A 181 18.07 17.36 1.56
C LEU A 181 17.06 16.23 1.77
N ALA A 182 16.21 15.99 0.79
CA ALA A 182 15.27 14.87 0.80
C ALA A 182 15.97 13.58 0.38
N VAL A 183 15.85 12.53 1.20
CA VAL A 183 16.34 11.17 0.89
C VAL A 183 15.13 10.25 0.69
N PRO A 184 14.83 9.83 -0.55
CA PRO A 184 13.64 9.04 -0.84
C PRO A 184 13.83 7.56 -0.52
N TYR A 185 12.82 6.96 0.12
CA TYR A 185 12.71 5.54 0.43
C TYR A 185 11.44 4.94 -0.21
N LYS A 186 11.36 3.61 -0.30
CA LYS A 186 10.23 2.89 -0.90
C LYS A 186 9.00 2.78 0.04
N GLY A 187 8.78 3.75 0.91
CA GLY A 187 7.66 3.81 1.85
C GLY A 187 8.10 4.21 3.26
N THR A 188 7.13 4.49 4.13
CA THR A 188 7.37 5.00 5.49
C THR A 188 8.14 4.01 6.37
N SER A 189 7.86 2.71 6.28
CA SER A 189 8.58 1.69 7.05
C SER A 189 10.08 1.68 6.74
N ALA A 190 10.43 1.74 5.44
CA ALA A 190 11.84 1.80 5.02
C ALA A 190 12.52 3.11 5.45
N ALA A 191 11.80 4.24 5.45
CA ALA A 191 12.33 5.51 5.94
C ALA A 191 12.58 5.48 7.46
N LEU A 192 11.66 4.88 8.23
CA LEU A 192 11.79 4.80 9.69
C LEU A 192 12.94 3.92 10.18
N THR A 193 13.37 2.92 9.40
CA THR A 193 14.50 2.06 9.82
C THR A 193 15.84 2.79 9.83
N VAL A 194 16.01 3.83 9.03
CA VAL A 194 17.29 4.57 8.93
C VAL A 194 17.37 5.73 9.90
N VAL A 195 16.26 6.33 10.30
CA VAL A 195 16.28 7.47 11.25
C VAL A 195 16.97 7.13 12.57
N PRO A 196 16.75 5.94 13.21
CA PRO A 196 17.46 5.59 14.45
C PRO A 196 18.90 5.13 14.26
N THR A 197 19.30 4.68 13.07
CA THR A 197 20.56 3.97 12.83
C THR A 197 21.63 4.78 12.14
N SER A 198 21.27 5.87 11.46
CA SER A 198 22.27 6.74 10.81
C SER A 198 23.06 7.53 11.84
N GLY A 199 24.39 7.29 11.94
CA GLY A 199 25.29 8.07 12.75
C GLY A 199 25.41 9.53 12.26
N PRO A 200 26.05 10.43 13.02
CA PRO A 200 26.31 11.83 12.60
C PRO A 200 27.05 11.91 11.26
N GLU A 201 27.80 10.87 10.90
CA GLU A 201 28.52 10.76 9.61
C GLU A 201 27.60 10.52 8.39
N ALA A 202 26.37 10.03 8.58
CA ALA A 202 25.39 9.91 7.50
C ALA A 202 24.71 11.26 7.19
N MET A 203 25.08 12.30 7.92
CA MET A 203 24.64 13.69 7.73
C MET A 203 25.75 14.58 7.15
N SER A 204 26.91 14.00 6.79
CA SER A 204 28.05 14.71 6.18
C SER A 204 28.04 14.61 4.65
#